data_d31e82e71b32aa4db0618c5e707763d2
#
_entry.id   d31e82e71b32aa4db0618c5e707763d2
#
_cell.length_a   1.000
_cell.length_b   1.000
_cell.length_c   1.000
_cell.angle_alpha   90.00
_cell.angle_beta   90.00
_cell.angle_gamma   90.00
#
_symmetry.space_group_name_H-M   'P 1'
#
loop_
_entity.id
_entity.type
_entity.pdbx_description
1 polymer ?
#
loop_
_entity_poly.entity_id
_entity_poly.type
_entity_poly.pdbx_seq_one_letter_code
_entity_poly.pdbx_strand_id
1 'polypeptide(L)'
;MVLLLALSFGLVGLDRWILGPLFPAIMADLKLDYRDLGTLVGGLGIAWGIFSILIGNLSDRIGRRAVLLPALVLFSALSGAAGLATGLVMLLAARTAMGAAEGAFLPASVAAVAEASQPRRRGFNQGLQLGAFALFGFGIAPILATQLLQVLPSWREVFMIVAVPGLVLTYLLHRVLRDRPRATVDPGLVPVRVPWSTVFGSRNVLLAAGCLLCTMSCIFVLGAMVPNYLVDYLHLAPVKMGLVMSGMGWGGFLGEFSVAGASDYIGRRWATCIAFAGAAVGTWFFAHTGADPWRLFLWLSFTAFFALGLTSVLAGPIASEAVPAALMSSSVGAVAGAGEIFGGGIAPVIAGIVAQKYGIAQIFWIPLVGLGIGLVLSVALRETAPRLTERLRA
;
A
#
# COMPACT_ATOMS: atom_id res chain seq x y z
N MET A 1 21.01 -5.31 7.88
CA MET A 1 20.46 -5.23 6.51
C MET A 1 18.92 -5.26 6.52
N VAL A 2 18.27 -6.30 7.06
CA VAL A 2 16.79 -6.39 7.09
C VAL A 2 16.13 -5.17 7.71
N LEU A 3 16.59 -4.71 8.88
CA LEU A 3 16.04 -3.52 9.53
C LEU A 3 16.18 -2.25 8.66
N LEU A 4 17.33 -2.05 7.99
CA LEU A 4 17.52 -0.90 7.10
C LEU A 4 16.56 -0.97 5.89
N LEU A 5 16.34 -2.16 5.32
CA LEU A 5 15.38 -2.35 4.23
C LEU A 5 13.93 -2.12 4.72
N ALA A 6 13.59 -2.59 5.92
CA ALA A 6 12.29 -2.33 6.52
C ALA A 6 12.05 -0.83 6.79
N LEU A 7 13.04 -0.13 7.35
CA LEU A 7 12.96 1.32 7.56
C LEU A 7 12.87 2.07 6.23
N SER A 8 13.65 1.67 5.22
CA SER A 8 13.57 2.29 3.88
C SER A 8 12.20 2.09 3.25
N PHE A 9 11.58 0.92 3.41
CA PHE A 9 10.23 0.68 2.91
C PHE A 9 9.16 1.38 3.77
N GLY A 10 9.41 1.55 5.06
CA GLY A 10 8.62 2.43 5.92
C GLY A 10 8.62 3.87 5.42
N LEU A 11 9.78 4.41 4.98
CA LEU A 11 9.84 5.75 4.37
C LEU A 11 9.07 5.84 3.06
N VAL A 12 9.08 4.80 2.21
CA VAL A 12 8.20 4.75 1.03
C VAL A 12 6.73 4.96 1.46
N GLY A 13 6.30 4.27 2.52
CA GLY A 13 4.96 4.47 3.09
C GLY A 13 4.73 5.89 3.56
N LEU A 14 5.68 6.44 4.31
CA LEU A 14 5.60 7.80 4.86
C LEU A 14 5.51 8.84 3.74
N ASP A 15 6.40 8.81 2.75
CA ASP A 15 6.42 9.74 1.62
C ASP A 15 5.16 9.66 0.76
N ARG A 16 4.62 8.45 0.62
CA ARG A 16 3.39 8.23 -0.13
C ARG A 16 2.17 8.83 0.56
N TRP A 17 2.01 8.61 1.86
CA TRP A 17 0.80 8.92 2.59
C TRP A 17 0.80 10.25 3.33
N ILE A 18 1.95 10.94 3.39
CA ILE A 18 2.03 12.27 4.02
C ILE A 18 1.24 13.34 3.25
N LEU A 19 1.02 13.16 1.94
CA LEU A 19 0.26 14.08 1.10
C LEU A 19 -1.17 14.28 1.63
N GLY A 20 -1.88 13.21 1.98
CA GLY A 20 -3.27 13.29 2.43
C GLY A 20 -3.45 14.24 3.61
N PRO A 21 -2.76 14.04 4.75
CA PRO A 21 -2.82 14.93 5.90
C PRO A 21 -2.35 16.36 5.64
N LEU A 22 -1.45 16.59 4.67
CA LEU A 22 -0.99 17.93 4.28
C LEU A 22 -1.93 18.59 3.27
N PHE A 23 -2.78 17.82 2.58
CA PHE A 23 -3.54 18.34 1.45
C PHE A 23 -4.52 19.46 1.79
N PRO A 24 -5.18 19.52 2.95
CA PRO A 24 -5.98 20.69 3.31
C PRO A 24 -5.19 22.00 3.26
N ALA A 25 -3.93 21.99 3.73
CA ALA A 25 -3.06 23.16 3.67
C ALA A 25 -2.56 23.44 2.24
N ILE A 26 -2.21 22.40 1.46
CA ILE A 26 -1.79 22.51 0.07
C ILE A 26 -2.92 23.05 -0.80
N MET A 27 -4.14 22.57 -0.60
CA MET A 27 -5.35 22.97 -1.33
C MET A 27 -5.62 24.45 -1.15
N ALA A 28 -5.51 24.94 0.08
CA ALA A 28 -5.71 26.36 0.39
C ALA A 28 -4.63 27.26 -0.27
N ASP A 29 -3.36 26.84 -0.23
CA ASP A 29 -2.22 27.62 -0.71
C ASP A 29 -2.13 27.63 -2.25
N LEU A 30 -2.27 26.47 -2.90
CA LEU A 30 -2.16 26.33 -4.35
C LEU A 30 -3.50 26.46 -5.09
N LYS A 31 -4.61 26.72 -4.37
CA LYS A 31 -5.99 26.83 -4.91
C LYS A 31 -6.39 25.57 -5.69
N LEU A 32 -6.07 24.40 -5.14
CA LEU A 32 -6.42 23.10 -5.69
C LEU A 32 -7.80 22.65 -5.20
N ASP A 33 -8.32 21.58 -5.82
CA ASP A 33 -9.57 20.96 -5.46
C ASP A 33 -9.45 19.47 -5.14
N TYR A 34 -10.55 18.80 -4.78
CA TYR A 34 -10.55 17.37 -4.47
C TYR A 34 -10.25 16.48 -5.69
N ARG A 35 -10.54 16.97 -6.90
CA ARG A 35 -10.20 16.29 -8.15
C ARG A 35 -8.69 16.26 -8.34
N ASP A 36 -8.03 17.36 -8.01
CA ASP A 36 -6.57 17.47 -8.05
C ASP A 36 -5.92 16.50 -7.07
N LEU A 37 -6.48 16.37 -5.84
CA LEU A 37 -6.02 15.35 -4.88
C LEU A 37 -6.11 13.94 -5.44
N GLY A 38 -7.28 13.59 -6.00
CA GLY A 38 -7.46 12.28 -6.62
C GLY A 38 -6.47 12.03 -7.75
N THR A 39 -6.20 13.04 -8.58
CA THR A 39 -5.22 12.97 -9.68
C THR A 39 -3.80 12.80 -9.18
N LEU A 40 -3.39 13.50 -8.12
CA LEU A 40 -2.07 13.40 -7.50
C LEU A 40 -1.82 12.01 -6.92
N VAL A 41 -2.79 11.46 -6.20
CA VAL A 41 -2.71 10.12 -5.61
C VAL A 41 -2.76 9.05 -6.71
N GLY A 42 -3.66 9.21 -7.67
CA GLY A 42 -3.84 8.26 -8.78
C GLY A 42 -2.62 8.21 -9.69
N GLY A 43 -2.04 9.36 -10.04
CA GLY A 43 -0.83 9.45 -10.86
C GLY A 43 0.36 8.71 -10.24
N LEU A 44 0.58 8.89 -8.94
CA LEU A 44 1.58 8.13 -8.19
C LEU A 44 1.27 6.63 -8.22
N GLY A 45 0.02 6.23 -7.92
CA GLY A 45 -0.37 4.84 -7.85
C GLY A 45 -0.23 4.09 -9.18
N ILE A 46 -0.62 4.71 -10.29
CA ILE A 46 -0.47 4.14 -11.65
C ILE A 46 1.02 3.94 -11.97
N ALA A 47 1.85 4.98 -11.77
CA ALA A 47 3.29 4.90 -12.01
C ALA A 47 3.92 3.81 -11.14
N TRP A 48 3.55 3.74 -9.86
CA TRP A 48 4.03 2.74 -8.92
C TRP A 48 3.72 1.31 -9.42
N GLY A 49 2.47 1.05 -9.82
CA GLY A 49 2.06 -0.26 -10.32
C GLY A 49 2.81 -0.68 -11.59
N ILE A 50 2.94 0.22 -12.56
CA ILE A 50 3.66 -0.03 -13.82
C ILE A 50 5.12 -0.34 -13.54
N PHE A 51 5.81 0.49 -12.79
CA PHE A 51 7.24 0.33 -12.52
C PHE A 51 7.55 -0.86 -11.61
N SER A 52 6.64 -1.23 -10.71
CA SER A 52 6.76 -2.46 -9.90
C SER A 52 6.81 -3.71 -10.79
N ILE A 53 5.98 -3.77 -11.83
CA ILE A 53 5.96 -4.89 -12.79
C ILE A 53 7.25 -4.88 -13.65
N LEU A 54 7.62 -3.73 -14.20
CA LEU A 54 8.75 -3.61 -15.13
C LEU A 54 10.10 -3.85 -14.45
N ILE A 55 10.32 -3.23 -13.29
CA ILE A 55 11.62 -3.24 -12.62
C ILE A 55 11.85 -4.51 -11.80
N GLY A 56 10.79 -5.24 -11.42
CA GLY A 56 10.95 -6.53 -10.75
C GLY A 56 11.85 -7.49 -11.53
N ASN A 57 11.60 -7.66 -12.83
CA ASN A 57 12.43 -8.49 -13.71
C ASN A 57 13.84 -7.88 -13.96
N LEU A 58 13.91 -6.54 -14.09
CA LEU A 58 15.19 -5.86 -14.28
C LEU A 58 16.10 -6.03 -13.06
N SER A 59 15.56 -5.92 -11.86
CA SER A 59 16.28 -6.10 -10.59
C SER A 59 16.94 -7.49 -10.49
N ASP A 60 16.29 -8.54 -11.05
CA ASP A 60 16.87 -9.88 -11.12
C ASP A 60 18.09 -9.96 -12.04
N ARG A 61 18.15 -9.09 -13.06
CA ARG A 61 19.21 -9.06 -14.07
C ARG A 61 20.40 -8.21 -13.68
N ILE A 62 20.18 -7.02 -13.14
CA ILE A 62 21.24 -6.03 -12.86
C ILE A 62 21.72 -6.04 -11.40
N GLY A 63 21.01 -6.75 -10.51
CA GLY A 63 21.31 -6.83 -9.09
C GLY A 63 20.44 -5.89 -8.23
N ARG A 64 20.25 -6.26 -6.96
CA ARG A 64 19.36 -5.54 -6.02
C ARG A 64 19.88 -4.15 -5.70
N ARG A 65 21.19 -4.02 -5.48
CA ARG A 65 21.84 -2.76 -5.14
C ARG A 65 21.69 -1.71 -6.24
N ALA A 66 21.83 -2.11 -7.50
CA ALA A 66 21.71 -1.24 -8.67
C ALA A 66 20.31 -0.64 -8.84
N VAL A 67 19.27 -1.25 -8.24
CA VAL A 67 17.90 -0.74 -8.24
C VAL A 67 17.58 0.01 -6.96
N LEU A 68 17.87 -0.57 -5.79
CA LEU A 68 17.46 -0.04 -4.49
C LEU A 68 18.07 1.33 -4.18
N LEU A 69 19.39 1.52 -4.41
CA LEU A 69 20.04 2.76 -4.06
C LEU A 69 19.57 3.95 -4.92
N PRO A 70 19.54 3.86 -6.27
CA PRO A 70 18.99 4.94 -7.09
C PRO A 70 17.52 5.22 -6.79
N ALA A 71 16.70 4.19 -6.58
CA ALA A 71 15.29 4.36 -6.24
C ALA A 71 15.12 5.14 -4.93
N LEU A 72 15.88 4.78 -3.89
CA LEU A 72 15.82 5.43 -2.57
C LEU A 72 16.28 6.90 -2.64
N VAL A 73 17.36 7.19 -3.38
CA VAL A 73 17.80 8.59 -3.63
C VAL A 73 16.71 9.36 -4.37
N LEU A 74 16.18 8.76 -5.44
CA LEU A 74 15.25 9.44 -6.34
C LEU A 74 13.94 9.79 -5.64
N PHE A 75 13.30 8.84 -4.95
CA PHE A 75 12.04 9.18 -4.29
C PHE A 75 12.24 10.14 -3.11
N SER A 76 13.36 10.04 -2.36
CA SER A 76 13.65 11.00 -1.30
C SER A 76 13.91 12.41 -1.86
N ALA A 77 14.67 12.53 -2.96
CA ALA A 77 14.88 13.82 -3.62
C ALA A 77 13.58 14.40 -4.19
N LEU A 78 12.73 13.56 -4.78
CA LEU A 78 11.42 13.97 -5.31
C LEU A 78 10.41 14.34 -4.21
N SER A 79 10.49 13.72 -3.03
CA SER A 79 9.74 14.14 -1.85
C SER A 79 10.13 15.58 -1.46
N GLY A 80 11.43 15.87 -1.34
CA GLY A 80 11.90 17.24 -1.12
C GLY A 80 11.49 18.21 -2.23
N ALA A 81 11.56 17.78 -3.50
CA ALA A 81 11.16 18.59 -4.65
C ALA A 81 9.66 18.90 -4.67
N ALA A 82 8.81 18.01 -4.13
CA ALA A 82 7.39 18.28 -3.96
C ALA A 82 7.14 19.52 -3.07
N GLY A 83 8.01 19.78 -2.08
CA GLY A 83 7.97 20.99 -1.28
C GLY A 83 8.29 22.28 -2.05
N LEU A 84 8.90 22.19 -3.24
CA LEU A 84 9.17 23.34 -4.11
C LEU A 84 8.03 23.60 -5.11
N ALA A 85 6.96 22.82 -5.10
CA ALA A 85 5.89 22.92 -6.07
C ALA A 85 5.14 24.27 -5.96
N THR A 86 4.98 24.92 -7.09
CA THR A 86 4.26 26.20 -7.23
C THR A 86 2.86 26.03 -7.82
N GLY A 87 2.47 24.79 -8.16
CA GLY A 87 1.16 24.46 -8.70
C GLY A 87 0.99 22.97 -8.96
N LEU A 88 -0.21 22.59 -9.41
CA LEU A 88 -0.62 21.19 -9.63
C LEU A 88 0.36 20.43 -10.54
N VAL A 89 0.75 21.00 -11.67
CA VAL A 89 1.56 20.29 -12.69
C VAL A 89 2.91 19.85 -12.10
N MET A 90 3.59 20.74 -11.38
CA MET A 90 4.88 20.44 -10.77
C MET A 90 4.72 19.38 -9.66
N LEU A 91 3.69 19.51 -8.84
CA LEU A 91 3.41 18.54 -7.78
C LEU A 91 3.04 17.18 -8.37
N LEU A 92 2.22 17.13 -9.42
CA LEU A 92 1.85 15.90 -10.13
C LEU A 92 3.06 15.22 -10.77
N ALA A 93 3.94 15.99 -11.43
CA ALA A 93 5.16 15.46 -12.03
C ALA A 93 6.08 14.84 -10.97
N ALA A 94 6.31 15.55 -9.85
CA ALA A 94 7.12 15.04 -8.74
C ALA A 94 6.51 13.76 -8.13
N ARG A 95 5.19 13.74 -7.88
CA ARG A 95 4.48 12.59 -7.31
C ARG A 95 4.47 11.38 -8.25
N THR A 96 4.23 11.60 -9.55
CA THR A 96 4.26 10.51 -10.54
C THR A 96 5.66 9.91 -10.70
N ALA A 97 6.69 10.74 -10.77
CA ALA A 97 8.08 10.29 -10.81
C ALA A 97 8.49 9.56 -9.51
N MET A 98 8.00 10.04 -8.35
CA MET A 98 8.19 9.38 -7.06
C MET A 98 7.53 7.99 -7.05
N GLY A 99 6.30 7.86 -7.58
CA GLY A 99 5.62 6.58 -7.74
C GLY A 99 6.41 5.57 -8.59
N ALA A 100 7.07 6.02 -9.65
CA ALA A 100 7.95 5.17 -10.45
C ALA A 100 9.16 4.66 -9.65
N ALA A 101 9.81 5.52 -8.86
CA ALA A 101 10.94 5.16 -8.02
C ALA A 101 10.54 4.21 -6.87
N GLU A 102 9.43 4.50 -6.19
CA GLU A 102 8.89 3.66 -5.11
C GLU A 102 8.44 2.29 -5.63
N GLY A 103 7.76 2.26 -6.78
CA GLY A 103 7.35 1.03 -7.45
C GLY A 103 8.53 0.15 -7.84
N ALA A 104 9.65 0.74 -8.26
CA ALA A 104 10.89 0.03 -8.53
C ALA A 104 11.52 -0.54 -7.24
N PHE A 105 11.39 0.17 -6.12
CA PHE A 105 11.99 -0.22 -4.84
C PHE A 105 11.37 -1.50 -4.25
N LEU A 106 10.04 -1.65 -4.31
CA LEU A 106 9.33 -2.75 -3.64
C LEU A 106 9.85 -4.15 -4.03
N PRO A 107 9.80 -4.58 -5.31
CA PRO A 107 10.16 -5.97 -5.66
C PRO A 107 11.62 -6.26 -5.35
N ALA A 108 12.51 -5.30 -5.57
CA ALA A 108 13.93 -5.43 -5.27
C ALA A 108 14.20 -5.55 -3.77
N SER A 109 13.47 -4.78 -2.93
CA SER A 109 13.65 -4.78 -1.48
C SER A 109 13.12 -6.06 -0.83
N VAL A 110 11.95 -6.56 -1.28
CA VAL A 110 11.38 -7.83 -0.80
C VAL A 110 12.32 -9.00 -1.11
N ALA A 111 12.90 -9.03 -2.32
CA ALA A 111 13.88 -10.03 -2.70
C ALA A 111 15.17 -9.91 -1.86
N ALA A 112 15.68 -8.69 -1.66
CA ALA A 112 16.87 -8.46 -0.83
C ALA A 112 16.66 -8.89 0.64
N VAL A 113 15.46 -8.66 1.20
CA VAL A 113 15.10 -9.14 2.55
C VAL A 113 15.08 -10.67 2.59
N ALA A 114 14.48 -11.31 1.57
CA ALA A 114 14.44 -12.77 1.49
C ALA A 114 15.85 -13.38 1.41
N GLU A 115 16.72 -12.77 0.61
CA GLU A 115 18.14 -13.18 0.45
C GLU A 115 18.97 -12.96 1.72
N ALA A 116 18.68 -11.92 2.50
CA ALA A 116 19.36 -11.59 3.75
C ALA A 116 18.87 -12.43 4.94
N SER A 117 17.76 -13.13 4.79
CA SER A 117 17.07 -13.80 5.89
C SER A 117 17.41 -15.28 5.94
N GLN A 118 17.58 -15.81 7.17
CA GLN A 118 17.58 -17.25 7.39
C GLN A 118 16.24 -17.86 6.97
N PRO A 119 16.20 -19.08 6.39
CA PRO A 119 14.97 -19.70 5.91
C PRO A 119 13.81 -19.69 6.94
N ARG A 120 14.12 -19.97 8.22
CA ARG A 120 13.13 -19.99 9.31
C ARG A 120 12.55 -18.61 9.67
N ARG A 121 13.24 -17.50 9.34
CA ARG A 121 12.84 -16.13 9.69
C ARG A 121 12.44 -15.30 8.47
N ARG A 122 12.45 -15.91 7.29
CA ARG A 122 12.19 -15.20 6.04
C ARG A 122 10.80 -14.55 6.02
N GLY A 123 9.77 -15.29 6.39
CA GLY A 123 8.40 -14.77 6.47
C GLY A 123 8.26 -13.64 7.50
N PHE A 124 8.82 -13.81 8.69
CA PHE A 124 8.81 -12.76 9.73
C PHE A 124 9.51 -11.48 9.25
N ASN A 125 10.68 -11.60 8.62
CA ASN A 125 11.43 -10.43 8.14
C ASN A 125 10.74 -9.71 6.98
N GLN A 126 10.08 -10.44 6.08
CA GLN A 126 9.25 -9.85 5.02
C GLN A 126 8.00 -9.18 5.60
N GLY A 127 7.33 -9.81 6.57
CA GLY A 127 6.22 -9.22 7.31
C GLY A 127 6.62 -7.94 8.05
N LEU A 128 7.79 -7.90 8.67
CA LEU A 128 8.33 -6.70 9.31
C LEU A 128 8.53 -5.56 8.30
N GLN A 129 9.03 -5.89 7.10
CA GLN A 129 9.22 -4.90 6.04
C GLN A 129 7.90 -4.33 5.55
N LEU A 130 6.92 -5.18 5.25
CA LEU A 130 5.59 -4.75 4.78
C LEU A 130 4.85 -3.99 5.88
N GLY A 131 4.87 -4.48 7.11
CA GLY A 131 4.27 -3.80 8.27
C GLY A 131 4.89 -2.43 8.54
N ALA A 132 6.19 -2.24 8.26
CA ALA A 132 6.81 -0.92 8.36
C ALA A 132 6.17 0.09 7.41
N PHE A 133 5.79 -0.31 6.19
CA PHE A 133 5.07 0.56 5.25
C PHE A 133 3.73 1.03 5.84
N ALA A 134 2.92 0.12 6.36
CA ALA A 134 1.64 0.46 6.97
C ALA A 134 1.81 1.36 8.21
N LEU A 135 2.74 1.00 9.10
CA LEU A 135 3.01 1.75 10.32
C LEU A 135 3.51 3.17 10.04
N PHE A 136 4.50 3.33 9.16
CA PHE A 136 5.05 4.64 8.85
C PHE A 136 4.10 5.47 7.99
N GLY A 137 3.47 4.86 6.98
CA GLY A 137 2.59 5.56 6.05
C GLY A 137 1.27 5.98 6.66
N PHE A 138 0.55 5.06 7.24
CA PHE A 138 -0.77 5.35 7.81
C PHE A 138 -0.73 5.67 9.30
N GLY A 139 0.27 5.16 10.05
CA GLY A 139 0.37 5.39 11.49
C GLY A 139 1.13 6.67 11.83
N ILE A 140 2.36 6.79 11.36
CA ILE A 140 3.29 7.87 11.74
C ILE A 140 3.10 9.11 10.87
N ALA A 141 2.95 8.96 9.54
CA ALA A 141 2.90 10.10 8.63
C ALA A 141 1.80 11.12 8.97
N PRO A 142 0.55 10.76 9.30
CA PRO A 142 -0.49 11.72 9.64
C PRO A 142 -0.16 12.51 10.91
N ILE A 143 0.39 11.84 11.93
CA ILE A 143 0.79 12.50 13.18
C ILE A 143 1.97 13.43 12.88
N LEU A 144 2.99 12.94 12.20
CA LEU A 144 4.19 13.71 11.87
C LEU A 144 3.83 14.95 11.04
N ALA A 145 3.03 14.80 9.99
CA ALA A 145 2.59 15.91 9.14
C ALA A 145 1.89 17.00 9.94
N THR A 146 0.92 16.61 10.78
CA THR A 146 0.13 17.57 11.54
C THR A 146 0.89 18.23 12.67
N GLN A 147 1.84 17.54 13.30
CA GLN A 147 2.71 18.12 14.33
C GLN A 147 3.74 19.08 13.70
N LEU A 148 4.35 18.70 12.57
CA LEU A 148 5.29 19.57 11.87
C LEU A 148 4.62 20.84 11.36
N LEU A 149 3.36 20.80 10.90
CA LEU A 149 2.61 21.98 10.48
C LEU A 149 2.35 22.98 11.62
N GLN A 150 2.48 22.58 12.89
CA GLN A 150 2.36 23.51 14.01
C GLN A 150 3.64 24.32 14.27
N VAL A 151 4.79 23.79 13.91
CA VAL A 151 6.10 24.38 14.20
C VAL A 151 6.79 24.94 12.97
N LEU A 152 6.38 24.51 11.78
CA LEU A 152 6.96 24.95 10.51
C LEU A 152 6.05 25.98 9.82
N PRO A 153 6.64 26.93 9.07
CA PRO A 153 5.90 27.99 8.40
C PRO A 153 4.91 27.48 7.35
N SER A 154 5.20 26.37 6.68
CA SER A 154 4.33 25.85 5.64
C SER A 154 4.50 24.33 5.43
N TRP A 155 3.59 23.73 4.63
CA TRP A 155 3.65 22.33 4.20
C TRP A 155 4.90 22.01 3.36
N ARG A 156 5.53 23.02 2.78
CA ARG A 156 6.72 22.88 1.93
C ARG A 156 7.90 22.35 2.72
N GLU A 157 8.15 22.95 3.89
CA GLU A 157 9.23 22.55 4.78
C GLU A 157 9.01 21.15 5.34
N VAL A 158 7.74 20.71 5.50
CA VAL A 158 7.44 19.35 5.92
C VAL A 158 8.00 18.34 4.92
N PHE A 159 7.74 18.53 3.62
CA PHE A 159 8.28 17.65 2.58
C PHE A 159 9.81 17.66 2.54
N MET A 160 10.45 18.83 2.71
CA MET A 160 11.91 18.94 2.73
C MET A 160 12.52 18.17 3.91
N ILE A 161 11.92 18.26 5.11
CA ILE A 161 12.40 17.56 6.31
C ILE A 161 12.23 16.05 6.16
N VAL A 162 11.11 15.60 5.62
CA VAL A 162 10.81 14.18 5.43
C VAL A 162 11.73 13.51 4.40
N ALA A 163 12.28 14.27 3.46
CA ALA A 163 13.27 13.76 2.51
C ALA A 163 14.61 13.37 3.17
N VAL A 164 15.00 14.02 4.26
CA VAL A 164 16.32 13.84 4.89
C VAL A 164 16.56 12.41 5.39
N PRO A 165 15.65 11.76 6.14
CA PRO A 165 15.84 10.37 6.57
C PRO A 165 16.11 9.40 5.41
N GLY A 166 15.50 9.60 4.24
CA GLY A 166 15.72 8.77 3.06
C GLY A 166 17.16 8.86 2.53
N LEU A 167 17.73 10.05 2.50
CA LEU A 167 19.12 10.25 2.11
C LEU A 167 20.09 9.61 3.13
N VAL A 168 19.79 9.71 4.42
CA VAL A 168 20.57 9.04 5.48
C VAL A 168 20.50 7.52 5.33
N LEU A 169 19.29 6.96 5.14
CA LEU A 169 19.13 5.52 4.92
C LEU A 169 19.81 5.04 3.63
N THR A 170 19.81 5.85 2.58
CA THR A 170 20.58 5.56 1.35
C THR A 170 22.07 5.38 1.65
N TYR A 171 22.66 6.30 2.40
CA TYR A 171 24.05 6.20 2.80
C TYR A 171 24.33 4.95 3.63
N LEU A 172 23.48 4.66 4.64
CA LEU A 172 23.61 3.47 5.47
C LEU A 172 23.44 2.17 4.66
N LEU A 173 22.44 2.15 3.77
CA LEU A 173 22.19 0.99 2.92
C LEU A 173 23.31 0.77 1.91
N HIS A 174 23.90 1.84 1.36
CA HIS A 174 25.08 1.77 0.49
C HIS A 174 26.26 1.08 1.17
N ARG A 175 26.47 1.30 2.49
CA ARG A 175 27.54 0.67 3.28
C ARG A 175 27.30 -0.82 3.54
N VAL A 176 26.04 -1.22 3.68
CA VAL A 176 25.66 -2.58 4.15
C VAL A 176 25.24 -3.49 2.99
N LEU A 177 24.59 -2.94 1.97
CA LEU A 177 24.07 -3.72 0.86
C LEU A 177 25.19 -4.12 -0.10
N ARG A 178 25.44 -5.41 -0.18
CA ARG A 178 26.39 -6.00 -1.13
C ARG A 178 25.61 -6.87 -2.11
N ASP A 179 25.90 -6.71 -3.40
CA ASP A 179 25.37 -7.65 -4.38
C ASP A 179 25.98 -9.03 -4.12
N ARG A 180 25.14 -10.05 -4.07
CA ARG A 180 25.65 -11.42 -4.11
C ARG A 180 26.23 -11.66 -5.50
N PRO A 181 27.36 -12.38 -5.60
CA PRO A 181 27.79 -12.89 -6.88
C PRO A 181 26.61 -13.64 -7.52
N ARG A 182 26.34 -13.38 -8.80
CA ARG A 182 25.32 -14.15 -9.54
C ARG A 182 25.60 -15.63 -9.27
N ALA A 183 24.62 -16.30 -8.67
CA ALA A 183 24.65 -17.76 -8.70
C ALA A 183 24.74 -18.13 -10.17
N THR A 184 25.84 -18.76 -10.56
CA THR A 184 25.95 -19.38 -11.88
C THR A 184 24.78 -20.33 -11.96
N VAL A 185 23.81 -20.00 -12.82
CA VAL A 185 22.70 -20.92 -13.13
C VAL A 185 23.39 -22.19 -13.61
N ASP A 186 23.18 -23.27 -12.89
CA ASP A 186 23.72 -24.56 -13.29
C ASP A 186 23.24 -24.83 -14.75
N PRO A 187 24.14 -24.93 -15.73
CA PRO A 187 23.74 -25.05 -17.13
C PRO A 187 22.88 -26.30 -17.43
N GLY A 188 22.78 -27.23 -16.45
CA GLY A 188 21.99 -28.44 -16.55
C GLY A 188 20.52 -28.29 -16.12
N LEU A 189 20.15 -27.22 -15.44
CA LEU A 189 18.75 -26.95 -15.04
C LEU A 189 18.11 -26.04 -16.09
N VAL A 190 17.50 -26.63 -17.10
CA VAL A 190 16.60 -25.89 -18.02
C VAL A 190 15.42 -25.36 -17.17
N PRO A 191 15.27 -24.05 -16.99
CA PRO A 191 14.10 -23.53 -16.27
C PRO A 191 12.87 -23.91 -17.07
N VAL A 192 11.97 -24.69 -16.48
CA VAL A 192 10.68 -25.00 -17.10
C VAL A 192 9.95 -23.65 -17.26
N ARG A 193 9.94 -23.14 -18.50
CA ARG A 193 9.20 -21.93 -18.85
C ARG A 193 7.71 -22.23 -18.80
N VAL A 194 7.10 -22.07 -17.64
CA VAL A 194 5.64 -22.11 -17.53
C VAL A 194 5.10 -20.81 -18.10
N PRO A 195 4.21 -20.84 -19.10
CA PRO A 195 3.73 -19.63 -19.75
C PRO A 195 2.88 -18.78 -18.78
N TRP A 196 3.00 -17.47 -18.89
CA TRP A 196 2.22 -16.50 -18.09
C TRP A 196 0.69 -16.70 -18.22
N SER A 197 0.23 -17.25 -19.33
CA SER A 197 -1.17 -17.61 -19.53
C SER A 197 -1.73 -18.54 -18.45
N THR A 198 -0.88 -19.37 -17.83
CA THR A 198 -1.28 -20.25 -16.72
C THR A 198 -1.72 -19.46 -15.48
N VAL A 199 -1.10 -18.30 -15.23
CA VAL A 199 -1.46 -17.40 -14.12
C VAL A 199 -2.88 -16.86 -14.34
N PHE A 200 -3.16 -16.35 -15.54
CA PHE A 200 -4.48 -15.81 -15.90
C PHE A 200 -5.54 -16.89 -16.14
N GLY A 201 -5.15 -18.14 -16.31
CA GLY A 201 -6.06 -19.29 -16.35
C GLY A 201 -6.56 -19.74 -14.98
N SER A 202 -5.90 -19.31 -13.90
CA SER A 202 -6.31 -19.68 -12.53
C SER A 202 -7.49 -18.84 -12.04
N ARG A 203 -8.62 -19.50 -11.78
CA ARG A 203 -9.82 -18.85 -11.23
C ARG A 203 -9.54 -18.09 -9.93
N ASN A 204 -8.77 -18.68 -9.01
CA ASN A 204 -8.47 -18.05 -7.74
C ASN A 204 -7.59 -16.81 -7.91
N VAL A 205 -6.67 -16.80 -8.88
CA VAL A 205 -5.84 -15.62 -9.18
C VAL A 205 -6.70 -14.47 -9.69
N LEU A 206 -7.61 -14.73 -10.61
CA LEU A 206 -8.51 -13.69 -11.15
C LEU A 206 -9.45 -13.14 -10.07
N LEU A 207 -10.03 -14.02 -9.24
CA LEU A 207 -10.88 -13.61 -8.13
C LEU A 207 -10.09 -12.85 -7.07
N ALA A 208 -8.87 -13.28 -6.74
CA ALA A 208 -8.00 -12.56 -5.81
C ALA A 208 -7.63 -11.17 -6.34
N ALA A 209 -7.33 -11.03 -7.64
CA ALA A 209 -7.08 -9.74 -8.27
C ALA A 209 -8.29 -8.81 -8.17
N GLY A 210 -9.50 -9.31 -8.48
CA GLY A 210 -10.74 -8.55 -8.34
C GLY A 210 -11.04 -8.17 -6.88
N CYS A 211 -10.84 -9.08 -5.94
CA CYS A 211 -10.98 -8.80 -4.50
C CYS A 211 -9.95 -7.75 -4.05
N LEU A 212 -8.71 -7.86 -4.51
CA LEU A 212 -7.66 -6.91 -4.13
C LEU A 212 -7.92 -5.51 -4.71
N LEU A 213 -8.39 -5.41 -5.94
CA LEU A 213 -8.85 -4.14 -6.53
C LEU A 213 -9.90 -3.47 -5.62
N CYS A 214 -10.91 -4.21 -5.17
CA CYS A 214 -11.94 -3.71 -4.28
C CYS A 214 -11.37 -3.22 -2.94
N THR A 215 -10.48 -4.00 -2.34
CA THR A 215 -9.83 -3.67 -1.07
C THR A 215 -8.91 -2.46 -1.19
N MET A 216 -8.08 -2.41 -2.24
CA MET A 216 -7.19 -1.29 -2.51
C MET A 216 -7.98 -0.01 -2.76
N SER A 217 -9.11 -0.07 -3.48
CA SER A 217 -10.00 1.08 -3.65
C SER A 217 -10.46 1.63 -2.29
N CYS A 218 -10.80 0.76 -1.33
CA CYS A 218 -11.13 1.19 0.03
C CYS A 218 -9.96 1.89 0.71
N ILE A 219 -8.79 1.26 0.75
CA ILE A 219 -7.60 1.77 1.44
C ILE A 219 -7.17 3.12 0.86
N PHE A 220 -7.11 3.24 -0.46
CA PHE A 220 -6.63 4.46 -1.10
C PHE A 220 -7.63 5.61 -1.04
N VAL A 221 -8.91 5.34 -1.17
CA VAL A 221 -9.93 6.38 -1.02
C VAL A 221 -9.97 6.90 0.41
N LEU A 222 -9.94 6.01 1.40
CA LEU A 222 -9.91 6.43 2.81
C LEU A 222 -8.60 7.17 3.13
N GLY A 223 -7.45 6.64 2.74
CA GLY A 223 -6.15 7.25 3.01
C GLY A 223 -5.99 8.64 2.38
N ALA A 224 -6.53 8.85 1.18
CA ALA A 224 -6.40 10.12 0.46
C ALA A 224 -7.45 11.16 0.85
N MET A 225 -8.71 10.76 0.98
CA MET A 225 -9.82 11.72 1.08
C MET A 225 -10.29 11.96 2.52
N VAL A 226 -10.10 11.01 3.44
CA VAL A 226 -10.56 11.16 4.84
C VAL A 226 -9.88 12.34 5.56
N PRO A 227 -8.59 12.67 5.35
CA PRO A 227 -8.02 13.88 5.96
C PRO A 227 -8.85 15.15 5.68
N ASN A 228 -9.21 15.38 4.41
CA ASN A 228 -10.05 16.49 4.02
C ASN A 228 -11.48 16.38 4.58
N TYR A 229 -12.07 15.18 4.57
CA TYR A 229 -13.38 14.94 5.19
C TYR A 229 -13.39 15.35 6.69
N LEU A 230 -12.33 15.01 7.42
CA LEU A 230 -12.22 15.33 8.83
C LEU A 230 -12.05 16.85 9.08
N VAL A 231 -11.29 17.54 8.23
CA VAL A 231 -11.02 18.97 8.37
C VAL A 231 -12.15 19.82 7.78
N ASP A 232 -12.55 19.56 6.54
CA ASP A 232 -13.44 20.43 5.80
C ASP A 232 -14.93 20.18 6.10
N TYR A 233 -15.29 18.92 6.40
CA TYR A 233 -16.69 18.54 6.66
C TYR A 233 -17.00 18.37 8.15
N LEU A 234 -16.14 17.70 8.93
CA LEU A 234 -16.32 17.51 10.37
C LEU A 234 -15.67 18.64 11.20
N HIS A 235 -14.95 19.56 10.57
CA HIS A 235 -14.28 20.70 11.20
C HIS A 235 -13.36 20.33 12.37
N LEU A 236 -12.68 19.17 12.26
CA LEU A 236 -11.70 18.76 13.26
C LEU A 236 -10.40 19.56 13.10
N ALA A 237 -9.80 19.92 14.24
CA ALA A 237 -8.47 20.51 14.24
C ALA A 237 -7.45 19.54 13.60
N PRO A 238 -6.43 20.03 12.86
CA PRO A 238 -5.45 19.18 12.15
C PRO A 238 -4.79 18.12 13.02
N VAL A 239 -4.47 18.43 14.27
CA VAL A 239 -3.88 17.46 15.21
C VAL A 239 -4.83 16.29 15.51
N LYS A 240 -6.11 16.58 15.70
CA LYS A 240 -7.13 15.54 15.91
C LYS A 240 -7.34 14.71 14.64
N MET A 241 -7.29 15.33 13.47
CA MET A 241 -7.30 14.64 12.18
C MET A 241 -6.12 13.67 12.06
N GLY A 242 -4.90 14.11 12.37
CA GLY A 242 -3.72 13.26 12.37
C GLY A 242 -3.83 12.06 13.31
N LEU A 243 -4.38 12.26 14.51
CA LEU A 243 -4.68 11.18 15.46
C LEU A 243 -5.67 10.18 14.87
N VAL A 244 -6.79 10.63 14.30
CA VAL A 244 -7.81 9.76 13.68
C VAL A 244 -7.18 8.95 12.54
N MET A 245 -6.43 9.61 11.66
CA MET A 245 -5.77 8.97 10.52
C MET A 245 -4.74 7.92 10.93
N SER A 246 -4.04 8.10 12.06
CA SER A 246 -3.09 7.11 12.56
C SER A 246 -3.73 5.77 12.88
N GLY A 247 -5.05 5.74 13.11
CA GLY A 247 -5.83 4.52 13.26
C GLY A 247 -5.71 3.56 12.09
N MET A 248 -5.55 4.08 10.86
CA MET A 248 -5.29 3.22 9.69
C MET A 248 -3.97 2.45 9.83
N GLY A 249 -2.93 3.09 10.34
CA GLY A 249 -1.62 2.44 10.51
C GLY A 249 -1.63 1.37 11.60
N TRP A 250 -2.16 1.69 12.76
CA TRP A 250 -2.22 0.75 13.87
C TRP A 250 -3.15 -0.43 13.59
N GLY A 251 -4.36 -0.14 13.10
CA GLY A 251 -5.32 -1.17 12.72
C GLY A 251 -4.77 -2.06 11.60
N GLY A 252 -4.21 -1.45 10.57
CA GLY A 252 -3.64 -2.16 9.43
C GLY A 252 -2.45 -3.02 9.79
N PHE A 253 -1.49 -2.49 10.55
CA PHE A 253 -0.35 -3.25 11.04
C PHE A 253 -0.79 -4.53 11.78
N LEU A 254 -1.73 -4.40 12.71
CA LEU A 254 -2.27 -5.57 13.42
C LEU A 254 -3.04 -6.51 12.49
N GLY A 255 -3.81 -5.97 11.54
CA GLY A 255 -4.62 -6.73 10.60
C GLY A 255 -3.80 -7.59 9.65
N GLU A 256 -2.70 -7.07 9.12
CA GLU A 256 -1.83 -7.81 8.19
C GLU A 256 -1.32 -9.13 8.78
N PHE A 257 -0.97 -9.14 10.06
CA PHE A 257 -0.53 -10.38 10.72
C PHE A 257 -1.71 -11.25 11.17
N SER A 258 -2.74 -10.63 11.77
CA SER A 258 -3.81 -11.37 12.43
C SER A 258 -4.76 -12.03 11.44
N VAL A 259 -5.18 -11.35 10.39
CA VAL A 259 -6.12 -11.89 9.40
C VAL A 259 -5.45 -12.99 8.57
N ALA A 260 -4.18 -12.78 8.16
CA ALA A 260 -3.43 -13.80 7.46
C ALA A 260 -3.22 -15.06 8.33
N GLY A 261 -2.83 -14.89 9.59
CA GLY A 261 -2.67 -15.99 10.54
C GLY A 261 -4.00 -16.73 10.83
N ALA A 262 -5.09 -15.98 11.05
CA ALA A 262 -6.41 -16.57 11.25
C ALA A 262 -6.88 -17.39 10.04
N SER A 263 -6.53 -16.94 8.83
CA SER A 263 -6.91 -17.63 7.59
C SER A 263 -6.31 -19.03 7.44
N ASP A 264 -5.20 -19.34 8.16
CA ASP A 264 -4.62 -20.68 8.22
C ASP A 264 -5.50 -21.69 8.96
N TYR A 265 -6.36 -21.18 9.88
CA TYR A 265 -7.22 -22.00 10.74
C TYR A 265 -8.66 -22.05 10.25
N ILE A 266 -9.24 -20.90 9.92
CA ILE A 266 -10.65 -20.80 9.50
C ILE A 266 -10.86 -20.97 7.99
N GLY A 267 -9.75 -20.99 7.23
CA GLY A 267 -9.74 -21.10 5.78
C GLY A 267 -9.62 -19.74 5.08
N ARG A 268 -8.98 -19.75 3.89
CA ARG A 268 -8.73 -18.55 3.09
C ARG A 268 -10.04 -17.87 2.67
N ARG A 269 -10.99 -18.65 2.18
CA ARG A 269 -12.29 -18.17 1.71
C ARG A 269 -13.06 -17.46 2.83
N TRP A 270 -13.24 -18.12 3.97
CA TRP A 270 -14.03 -17.56 5.07
C TRP A 270 -13.34 -16.36 5.74
N ALA A 271 -12.01 -16.42 5.91
CA ALA A 271 -11.25 -15.27 6.41
C ALA A 271 -11.43 -14.04 5.51
N THR A 272 -11.41 -14.24 4.19
CA THR A 272 -11.63 -13.17 3.21
C THR A 272 -13.05 -12.61 3.29
N CYS A 273 -14.09 -13.48 3.37
CA CYS A 273 -15.48 -13.04 3.52
C CYS A 273 -15.69 -12.22 4.83
N ILE A 274 -15.19 -12.72 5.95
CA ILE A 274 -15.28 -12.04 7.26
C ILE A 274 -14.59 -10.69 7.20
N ALA A 275 -13.41 -10.62 6.57
CA ALA A 275 -12.66 -9.39 6.49
C ALA A 275 -13.32 -8.34 5.58
N PHE A 276 -13.93 -8.73 4.45
CA PHE A 276 -14.73 -7.82 3.64
C PHE A 276 -15.95 -7.29 4.40
N ALA A 277 -16.69 -8.17 5.09
CA ALA A 277 -17.83 -7.76 5.91
C ALA A 277 -17.39 -6.81 7.05
N GLY A 278 -16.31 -7.14 7.75
CA GLY A 278 -15.75 -6.30 8.81
C GLY A 278 -15.32 -4.92 8.31
N ALA A 279 -14.60 -4.85 7.20
CA ALA A 279 -14.20 -3.58 6.59
C ALA A 279 -15.41 -2.74 6.16
N ALA A 280 -16.45 -3.35 5.59
CA ALA A 280 -17.69 -2.67 5.21
C ALA A 280 -18.44 -2.10 6.43
N VAL A 281 -18.58 -2.90 7.49
CA VAL A 281 -19.19 -2.46 8.76
C VAL A 281 -18.42 -1.30 9.36
N GLY A 282 -17.08 -1.40 9.45
CA GLY A 282 -16.26 -0.32 9.98
C GLY A 282 -16.36 0.96 9.16
N THR A 283 -16.32 0.87 7.83
CA THR A 283 -16.48 2.01 6.93
C THR A 283 -17.87 2.66 7.09
N TRP A 284 -18.91 1.86 7.21
CA TRP A 284 -20.28 2.35 7.44
C TRP A 284 -20.39 3.15 8.74
N PHE A 285 -19.94 2.57 9.85
CA PHE A 285 -19.99 3.26 11.13
C PHE A 285 -19.08 4.50 11.17
N PHE A 286 -17.91 4.44 10.53
CA PHE A 286 -17.04 5.62 10.39
C PHE A 286 -17.77 6.77 9.69
N ALA A 287 -18.42 6.50 8.55
CA ALA A 287 -19.14 7.50 7.77
C ALA A 287 -20.32 8.13 8.53
N HIS A 288 -20.91 7.39 9.48
CA HIS A 288 -22.05 7.87 10.29
C HIS A 288 -21.65 8.34 11.70
N THR A 289 -20.36 8.36 12.01
CA THR A 289 -19.84 8.89 13.26
C THR A 289 -19.65 10.41 13.10
N GLY A 290 -20.22 11.19 14.04
CA GLY A 290 -20.00 12.64 14.08
C GLY A 290 -18.55 13.01 14.45
N ALA A 291 -18.30 14.26 14.82
CA ALA A 291 -16.99 14.81 15.10
C ALA A 291 -16.37 14.35 16.45
N ASP A 292 -16.46 13.04 16.74
CA ASP A 292 -15.82 12.40 17.91
C ASP A 292 -14.51 11.71 17.48
N PRO A 293 -13.34 12.29 17.80
CA PRO A 293 -12.06 11.78 17.33
C PRO A 293 -11.76 10.34 17.78
N TRP A 294 -12.19 9.94 18.99
CA TRP A 294 -11.92 8.60 19.51
C TRP A 294 -12.76 7.54 18.82
N ARG A 295 -14.04 7.80 18.59
CA ARG A 295 -14.91 6.89 17.84
C ARG A 295 -14.46 6.78 16.38
N LEU A 296 -14.08 7.90 15.76
CA LEU A 296 -13.53 7.93 14.41
C LEU A 296 -12.23 7.13 14.33
N PHE A 297 -11.30 7.32 15.28
CA PHE A 297 -10.06 6.53 15.36
C PHE A 297 -10.35 5.03 15.47
N LEU A 298 -11.27 4.64 16.36
CA LEU A 298 -11.60 3.22 16.55
C LEU A 298 -12.22 2.59 15.30
N TRP A 299 -13.19 3.26 14.67
CA TRP A 299 -13.81 2.74 13.45
C TRP A 299 -12.85 2.70 12.27
N LEU A 300 -11.97 3.69 12.14
CA LEU A 300 -10.96 3.70 11.09
C LEU A 300 -9.92 2.60 11.32
N SER A 301 -9.49 2.39 12.57
CA SER A 301 -8.61 1.27 12.95
C SER A 301 -9.25 -0.08 12.66
N PHE A 302 -10.53 -0.23 12.99
CA PHE A 302 -11.29 -1.46 12.72
C PHE A 302 -11.43 -1.73 11.22
N THR A 303 -11.74 -0.70 10.44
CA THR A 303 -11.79 -0.80 8.97
C THR A 303 -10.44 -1.22 8.40
N ALA A 304 -9.38 -0.56 8.82
CA ALA A 304 -8.03 -0.81 8.35
C ALA A 304 -7.50 -2.20 8.77
N PHE A 305 -7.86 -2.66 9.96
CA PHE A 305 -7.52 -4.02 10.41
C PHE A 305 -7.99 -5.07 9.41
N PHE A 306 -9.22 -4.98 8.96
CA PHE A 306 -9.75 -5.92 7.98
C PHE A 306 -9.27 -5.62 6.56
N ALA A 307 -9.27 -4.35 6.13
CA ALA A 307 -8.89 -3.99 4.76
C ALA A 307 -7.41 -4.29 4.46
N LEU A 308 -6.47 -3.90 5.35
CA LEU A 308 -5.05 -4.23 5.17
C LEU A 308 -4.78 -5.72 5.44
N GLY A 309 -5.53 -6.36 6.35
CA GLY A 309 -5.51 -7.82 6.50
C GLY A 309 -5.92 -8.58 5.23
N LEU A 310 -6.88 -8.06 4.46
CA LEU A 310 -7.26 -8.62 3.16
C LEU A 310 -6.09 -8.58 2.16
N THR A 311 -5.31 -7.50 2.12
CA THR A 311 -4.17 -7.41 1.19
C THR A 311 -3.17 -8.52 1.45
N SER A 312 -2.90 -8.80 2.72
CA SER A 312 -1.97 -9.85 3.14
C SER A 312 -2.45 -11.25 2.72
N VAL A 313 -3.75 -11.54 2.86
CA VAL A 313 -4.32 -12.84 2.48
C VAL A 313 -4.43 -13.00 0.96
N LEU A 314 -4.88 -11.96 0.25
CA LEU A 314 -5.15 -12.01 -1.18
C LEU A 314 -3.87 -12.04 -2.01
N ALA A 315 -2.91 -11.15 -1.74
CA ALA A 315 -1.65 -11.08 -2.44
C ALA A 315 -0.60 -12.08 -1.92
N GLY A 316 -0.82 -12.67 -0.74
CA GLY A 316 0.02 -13.69 -0.14
C GLY A 316 -0.44 -15.11 -0.50
N PRO A 317 -1.05 -15.82 0.48
CA PRO A 317 -1.36 -17.24 0.33
C PRO A 317 -2.34 -17.54 -0.81
N ILE A 318 -3.42 -16.78 -1.00
CA ILE A 318 -4.39 -17.10 -2.06
C ILE A 318 -3.74 -17.03 -3.45
N ALA A 319 -2.94 -15.98 -3.72
CA ALA A 319 -2.24 -15.85 -4.99
C ALA A 319 -1.18 -16.93 -5.19
N SER A 320 -0.41 -17.26 -4.15
CA SER A 320 0.70 -18.20 -4.23
C SER A 320 0.25 -19.66 -4.26
N GLU A 321 -0.80 -20.02 -3.53
CA GLU A 321 -1.35 -21.38 -3.45
C GLU A 321 -2.19 -21.75 -4.70
N ALA A 322 -2.59 -20.76 -5.51
CA ALA A 322 -3.44 -20.95 -6.70
C ALA A 322 -2.68 -21.39 -7.96
N VAL A 323 -1.35 -21.44 -7.92
CA VAL A 323 -0.48 -21.72 -9.08
C VAL A 323 0.68 -22.63 -8.68
N PRO A 324 1.34 -23.31 -9.66
CA PRO A 324 2.57 -24.04 -9.39
C PRO A 324 3.68 -23.16 -8.82
N ALA A 325 4.56 -23.74 -8.00
CA ALA A 325 5.65 -23.04 -7.30
C ALA A 325 6.50 -22.13 -8.20
N ALA A 326 6.74 -22.55 -9.46
CA ALA A 326 7.49 -21.78 -10.45
C ALA A 326 6.82 -20.46 -10.87
N LEU A 327 5.52 -20.27 -10.61
CA LEU A 327 4.74 -19.09 -10.97
C LEU A 327 4.27 -18.26 -9.76
N MET A 328 4.68 -18.61 -8.55
CA MET A 328 4.21 -17.95 -7.32
C MET A 328 4.47 -16.44 -7.35
N SER A 329 5.70 -16.01 -7.67
CA SER A 329 6.04 -14.58 -7.74
C SER A 329 5.27 -13.86 -8.85
N SER A 330 5.07 -14.50 -9.98
CA SER A 330 4.29 -13.95 -11.10
C SER A 330 2.82 -13.78 -10.73
N SER A 331 2.24 -14.75 -10.00
CA SER A 331 0.86 -14.68 -9.53
C SER A 331 0.66 -13.57 -8.50
N VAL A 332 1.53 -13.49 -7.50
CA VAL A 332 1.53 -12.42 -6.50
C VAL A 332 1.67 -11.05 -7.17
N GLY A 333 2.60 -10.91 -8.12
CA GLY A 333 2.81 -9.67 -8.87
C GLY A 333 1.60 -9.27 -9.73
N ALA A 334 0.93 -10.24 -10.37
CA ALA A 334 -0.27 -9.97 -11.15
C ALA A 334 -1.44 -9.49 -10.28
N VAL A 335 -1.66 -10.14 -9.13
CA VAL A 335 -2.70 -9.77 -8.16
C VAL A 335 -2.42 -8.39 -7.57
N ALA A 336 -1.20 -8.16 -7.08
CA ALA A 336 -0.80 -6.88 -6.48
C ALA A 336 -0.82 -5.74 -7.51
N GLY A 337 -0.30 -5.95 -8.72
CA GLY A 337 -0.28 -4.95 -9.78
C GLY A 337 -1.68 -4.53 -10.23
N ALA A 338 -2.61 -5.48 -10.35
CA ALA A 338 -4.02 -5.16 -10.64
C ALA A 338 -4.63 -4.29 -9.53
N GLY A 339 -4.41 -4.66 -8.26
CA GLY A 339 -4.88 -3.90 -7.11
C GLY A 339 -4.35 -2.45 -7.10
N GLU A 340 -3.06 -2.27 -7.36
CA GLU A 340 -2.42 -0.95 -7.34
C GLU A 340 -2.86 -0.07 -8.51
N ILE A 341 -2.87 -0.57 -9.74
CA ILE A 341 -3.22 0.23 -10.92
C ILE A 341 -4.67 0.70 -10.85
N PHE A 342 -5.59 -0.21 -10.56
CA PHE A 342 -7.02 0.11 -10.56
C PHE A 342 -7.49 0.65 -9.22
N GLY A 343 -7.18 -0.02 -8.10
CA GLY A 343 -7.61 0.39 -6.77
C GLY A 343 -6.84 1.61 -6.26
N GLY A 344 -5.52 1.60 -6.40
CA GLY A 344 -4.65 2.68 -5.96
C GLY A 344 -4.55 3.83 -6.96
N GLY A 345 -4.68 3.55 -8.26
CA GLY A 345 -4.60 4.55 -9.32
C GLY A 345 -5.94 5.17 -9.66
N ILE A 346 -6.91 4.38 -10.11
CA ILE A 346 -8.18 4.88 -10.67
C ILE A 346 -9.17 5.29 -9.58
N ALA A 347 -9.31 4.52 -8.51
CA ALA A 347 -10.32 4.79 -7.48
C ALA A 347 -10.17 6.14 -6.78
N PRO A 348 -8.96 6.65 -6.44
CA PRO A 348 -8.80 7.99 -5.88
C PRO A 348 -9.20 9.10 -6.85
N VAL A 349 -8.96 8.92 -8.16
CA VAL A 349 -9.41 9.88 -9.19
C VAL A 349 -10.94 9.96 -9.21
N ILE A 350 -11.61 8.81 -9.20
CA ILE A 350 -13.08 8.76 -9.12
C ILE A 350 -13.56 9.41 -7.83
N ALA A 351 -12.91 9.12 -6.69
CA ALA A 351 -13.26 9.71 -5.40
C ALA A 351 -13.11 11.23 -5.39
N GLY A 352 -12.05 11.76 -6.01
CA GLY A 352 -11.85 13.19 -6.17
C GLY A 352 -12.97 13.86 -7.00
N ILE A 353 -13.38 13.23 -8.12
CA ILE A 353 -14.49 13.71 -8.94
C ILE A 353 -15.81 13.68 -8.15
N VAL A 354 -16.07 12.60 -7.39
CA VAL A 354 -17.27 12.47 -6.55
C VAL A 354 -17.27 13.53 -5.46
N ALA A 355 -16.14 13.71 -4.76
CA ALA A 355 -16.01 14.71 -3.71
C ALA A 355 -16.26 16.13 -4.21
N GLN A 356 -15.72 16.46 -5.40
CA GLN A 356 -15.87 17.78 -6.00
C GLN A 356 -17.30 18.05 -6.49
N LYS A 357 -17.97 17.03 -7.08
CA LYS A 357 -19.28 17.20 -7.70
C LYS A 357 -20.44 17.03 -6.74
N TYR A 358 -20.33 16.10 -5.82
CA TYR A 358 -21.43 15.66 -4.94
C TYR A 358 -21.17 15.94 -3.44
N GLY A 359 -19.99 16.48 -3.12
CA GLY A 359 -19.54 16.72 -1.76
C GLY A 359 -18.71 15.58 -1.17
N ILE A 360 -17.76 15.97 -0.28
CA ILE A 360 -16.76 15.04 0.25
C ILE A 360 -17.36 13.89 1.09
N ALA A 361 -18.52 14.09 1.69
CA ALA A 361 -19.20 13.02 2.46
C ALA A 361 -19.66 11.84 1.57
N GLN A 362 -19.76 12.02 0.24
CA GLN A 362 -20.19 10.96 -0.67
C GLN A 362 -19.05 9.99 -1.05
N ILE A 363 -17.80 10.29 -0.68
CA ILE A 363 -16.66 9.42 -0.98
C ILE A 363 -16.81 8.01 -0.41
N PHE A 364 -17.52 7.84 0.70
CA PHE A 364 -17.67 6.54 1.39
C PHE A 364 -18.47 5.51 0.60
N TRP A 365 -19.28 5.93 -0.38
CA TRP A 365 -19.98 5.00 -1.25
C TRP A 365 -19.02 4.19 -2.13
N ILE A 366 -17.87 4.74 -2.51
CA ILE A 366 -16.89 4.04 -3.34
C ILE A 366 -16.30 2.84 -2.60
N PRO A 367 -15.72 2.97 -1.40
CA PRO A 367 -15.25 1.82 -0.64
C PRO A 367 -16.38 0.87 -0.25
N LEU A 368 -17.57 1.35 0.11
CA LEU A 368 -18.69 0.48 0.49
C LEU A 368 -19.15 -0.40 -0.66
N VAL A 369 -19.32 0.16 -1.86
CA VAL A 369 -19.66 -0.60 -3.06
C VAL A 369 -18.53 -1.57 -3.42
N GLY A 370 -17.28 -1.11 -3.38
CA GLY A 370 -16.12 -1.96 -3.62
C GLY A 370 -16.05 -3.15 -2.64
N LEU A 371 -16.21 -2.89 -1.35
CA LEU A 371 -16.21 -3.95 -0.31
C LEU A 371 -17.39 -4.91 -0.48
N GLY A 372 -18.57 -4.43 -0.89
CA GLY A 372 -19.71 -5.27 -1.23
C GLY A 372 -19.44 -6.20 -2.42
N ILE A 373 -18.86 -5.66 -3.49
CA ILE A 373 -18.43 -6.45 -4.67
C ILE A 373 -17.37 -7.47 -4.25
N GLY A 374 -16.36 -7.04 -3.48
CA GLY A 374 -15.31 -7.91 -2.97
C GLY A 374 -15.84 -9.06 -2.11
N LEU A 375 -16.85 -8.80 -1.27
CA LEU A 375 -17.53 -9.83 -0.50
C LEU A 375 -18.21 -10.88 -1.41
N VAL A 376 -18.92 -10.44 -2.44
CA VAL A 376 -19.55 -11.35 -3.41
C VAL A 376 -18.49 -12.19 -4.15
N LEU A 377 -17.40 -11.55 -4.61
CA LEU A 377 -16.31 -12.26 -5.28
C LEU A 377 -15.61 -13.26 -4.34
N SER A 378 -15.46 -12.92 -3.05
CA SER A 378 -14.80 -13.77 -2.07
C SER A 378 -15.57 -15.07 -1.81
N VAL A 379 -16.89 -15.05 -1.91
CA VAL A 379 -17.72 -16.27 -1.81
C VAL A 379 -17.41 -17.25 -2.94
N ALA A 380 -16.99 -16.77 -4.09
CA ALA A 380 -16.64 -17.60 -5.25
C ALA A 380 -15.22 -18.20 -5.19
N LEU A 381 -14.38 -17.79 -4.24
CA LEU A 381 -13.04 -18.33 -4.02
C LEU A 381 -13.12 -19.83 -3.66
N ARG A 382 -12.20 -20.61 -4.19
CA ARG A 382 -11.99 -22.00 -3.76
C ARG A 382 -11.04 -22.02 -2.58
N GLU A 383 -11.33 -22.87 -1.59
CA GLU A 383 -10.45 -23.02 -0.42
C GLU A 383 -9.09 -23.59 -0.84
N THR A 384 -8.03 -22.96 -0.34
CA THR A 384 -6.64 -23.37 -0.64
C THR A 384 -5.83 -23.67 0.60
N ALA A 385 -6.35 -23.39 1.81
CA ALA A 385 -5.62 -23.64 3.05
C ALA A 385 -5.23 -25.13 3.17
N PRO A 386 -3.93 -25.48 3.26
CA PRO A 386 -3.46 -26.86 3.27
C PRO A 386 -4.12 -27.73 4.33
N ARG A 387 -4.27 -27.19 5.54
CA ARG A 387 -4.90 -27.90 6.67
C ARG A 387 -6.34 -28.31 6.42
N LEU A 388 -7.10 -27.52 5.66
CA LEU A 388 -8.51 -27.81 5.37
C LEU A 388 -8.63 -28.67 4.12
N THR A 389 -7.80 -28.46 3.12
CA THR A 389 -7.82 -29.26 1.90
C THR A 389 -7.35 -30.70 2.14
N GLU A 390 -6.44 -30.93 3.06
CA GLU A 390 -6.05 -32.28 3.50
C GLU A 390 -7.17 -32.99 4.23
N ARG A 391 -7.92 -32.29 5.10
CA ARG A 391 -9.08 -32.85 5.81
C ARG A 391 -10.26 -33.19 4.91
N LEU A 392 -10.42 -32.48 3.78
CA LEU A 392 -11.48 -32.76 2.80
C LEU A 392 -11.12 -33.91 1.85
N ARG A 393 -9.85 -34.32 1.81
CA ARG A 393 -9.36 -35.45 1.00
C ARG A 393 -9.22 -36.75 1.78
N ALA A 394 -9.20 -36.67 3.12
CA ALA A 394 -9.21 -37.80 4.03
C ALA A 394 -10.64 -38.19 4.42
#